data_41ad34c3335e5ea5c6f228ad337b6e0a
#
_entry.id   41ad34c3335e5ea5c6f228ad337b6e0a
#
_cell.length_a   1.000
_cell.length_b   1.000
_cell.length_c   1.000
_cell.angle_alpha   90.00
_cell.angle_beta   90.00
_cell.angle_gamma   90.00
#
_symmetry.space_group_name_H-M   'P 1'
#
loop_
_entity.id
_entity.type
_entity.pdbx_description
1 polymer ?
#
loop_
_entity_poly.entity_id
_entity_poly.type
_entity_poly.pdbx_seq_one_letter_code
_entity_poly.pdbx_strand_id
1 'polypeptide(L)'
;MTTKLERLIDQGVGRVPADIVLKGGRFFDLVTGELVLSDIAIGADRIVGTSGDYDGETEIDISGRIVVPGFIDTHLHIESSLVTPHEFDRCVLPYGVTTAICDPHEIANVLGTAGIEFFLESALETIMDIRVQLSSCVPATHLETSGADLPIERLLPYRHHPKVIGLAEFMNFPGVIHKDPVCMAKLDAFQGGHIDGHAPLLSGNDLNGYLSAGIRTEHECTTAAEALEKIRKGMHILVREGSVSKDLAALMPIITERLSPYLALCTDDRNPLDIAEQGHLDHMIRTAIASGVEPLAIYRAASISAARAFGLRDRGLVAPGWRADLVVLDTLENCRADMVFSAGRRVTDALFSSRRPVAPIGLDSVKARPVNAAHFGVPVAEGETPVIGVMPGKIITEHRRYRLPVRGNETTVDLANDIIKVAVIERHGKNGNHANGFVQGFGLKKGAIASTVGHDSHNICVVGVSEDDMARAANRLGEIKGGFVVVEDGKVTGEIALPIAGLMSLEPYETVRDILHHLRKAAFALGATLEEPFLQLAFLPLPVIPHLKISDRGMVDVDKFALIG
;
A
#
# COMPACT_ATOMS: atom_id res chain seq x y z
N MET A 1 -43.47 -8.07 14.53
CA MET A 1 -42.22 -7.29 14.52
C MET A 1 -41.90 -6.94 13.07
N THR A 2 -41.76 -5.68 12.76
CA THR A 2 -41.36 -5.19 11.43
C THR A 2 -39.92 -5.67 11.12
N THR A 3 -39.73 -6.24 9.97
CA THR A 3 -38.36 -6.68 9.55
C THR A 3 -37.46 -5.47 9.26
N LYS A 4 -36.14 -5.67 9.26
CA LYS A 4 -35.18 -4.61 8.84
C LYS A 4 -35.56 -4.05 7.46
N LEU A 5 -35.89 -4.92 6.50
CA LEU A 5 -36.25 -4.51 5.15
C LEU A 5 -37.53 -3.68 5.10
N GLU A 6 -38.59 -4.09 5.83
CA GLU A 6 -39.82 -3.32 5.90
C GLU A 6 -39.62 -1.93 6.50
N ARG A 7 -38.82 -1.81 7.57
CA ARG A 7 -38.44 -0.51 8.14
C ARG A 7 -37.73 0.38 7.13
N LEU A 8 -36.74 -0.14 6.41
CA LEU A 8 -36.03 0.62 5.38
C LEU A 8 -36.96 1.12 4.26
N ILE A 9 -37.93 0.28 3.84
CA ILE A 9 -38.92 0.66 2.85
C ILE A 9 -39.83 1.78 3.41
N ASP A 10 -40.33 1.65 4.65
CA ASP A 10 -41.18 2.65 5.27
C ASP A 10 -40.45 3.98 5.50
N GLN A 11 -39.17 3.95 5.85
CA GLN A 11 -38.30 5.14 5.92
C GLN A 11 -38.13 5.77 4.54
N GLY A 12 -37.86 4.95 3.51
CA GLY A 12 -37.63 5.42 2.14
C GLY A 12 -38.85 6.08 1.49
N VAL A 13 -40.05 5.65 1.83
CA VAL A 13 -41.32 6.27 1.36
C VAL A 13 -41.85 7.34 2.31
N GLY A 14 -41.11 7.68 3.37
CA GLY A 14 -41.45 8.73 4.32
C GLY A 14 -42.63 8.40 5.27
N ARG A 15 -42.96 7.12 5.49
CA ARG A 15 -44.02 6.71 6.44
C ARG A 15 -43.57 6.77 7.90
N VAL A 16 -42.28 6.60 8.12
CA VAL A 16 -41.65 6.69 9.44
C VAL A 16 -40.37 7.49 9.30
N PRO A 17 -39.90 8.18 10.35
CA PRO A 17 -38.66 8.92 10.32
C PRO A 17 -37.45 8.02 9.96
N ALA A 18 -36.50 8.56 9.21
CA ALA A 18 -35.19 7.94 9.00
C ALA A 18 -34.37 8.01 10.30
N ASP A 19 -33.36 7.16 10.43
CA ASP A 19 -32.49 7.20 11.63
C ASP A 19 -31.67 8.51 11.66
N ILE A 20 -31.15 8.93 10.50
CA ILE A 20 -30.43 10.20 10.33
C ILE A 20 -30.88 10.85 9.02
N VAL A 21 -31.05 12.17 9.02
CA VAL A 21 -31.26 12.97 7.81
C VAL A 21 -30.22 14.09 7.75
N LEU A 22 -29.51 14.16 6.64
CA LEU A 22 -28.62 15.28 6.31
C LEU A 22 -29.44 16.33 5.57
N LYS A 23 -29.56 17.54 6.15
CA LYS A 23 -30.46 18.61 5.69
C LYS A 23 -29.70 19.76 5.01
N GLY A 24 -30.31 20.32 3.96
CA GLY A 24 -29.90 21.61 3.40
C GLY A 24 -28.62 21.61 2.54
N GLY A 25 -28.01 20.44 2.33
CA GLY A 25 -26.83 20.27 1.49
C GLY A 25 -27.14 19.87 0.06
N ARG A 26 -26.09 19.69 -0.72
CA ARG A 26 -26.16 19.12 -2.07
C ARG A 26 -25.41 17.78 -2.08
N PHE A 27 -25.83 16.85 -2.91
CA PHE A 27 -24.99 15.70 -3.23
C PHE A 27 -24.48 15.77 -4.66
N PHE A 28 -23.28 15.24 -4.89
CA PHE A 28 -22.70 15.12 -6.22
C PHE A 28 -23.17 13.82 -6.86
N ASP A 29 -24.08 13.95 -7.83
CA ASP A 29 -24.57 12.81 -8.58
C ASP A 29 -23.51 12.34 -9.59
N LEU A 30 -22.85 11.25 -9.29
CA LEU A 30 -21.80 10.70 -10.16
C LEU A 30 -22.33 10.01 -11.43
N VAL A 31 -23.66 9.90 -11.59
CA VAL A 31 -24.29 9.40 -12.82
C VAL A 31 -24.45 10.53 -13.82
N THR A 32 -25.02 11.66 -13.39
CA THR A 32 -25.33 12.81 -14.26
C THR A 32 -24.25 13.89 -14.25
N GLY A 33 -23.41 13.95 -13.20
CA GLY A 33 -22.42 15.01 -12.99
C GLY A 33 -23.00 16.28 -12.36
N GLU A 34 -24.22 16.22 -11.84
CA GLU A 34 -24.93 17.38 -11.28
C GLU A 34 -24.74 17.49 -9.76
N LEU A 35 -24.79 18.72 -9.25
CA LEU A 35 -24.94 19.00 -7.81
C LEU A 35 -26.44 19.17 -7.49
N VAL A 36 -27.01 18.16 -6.85
CA VAL A 36 -28.44 18.09 -6.55
C VAL A 36 -28.71 18.56 -5.12
N LEU A 37 -29.51 19.62 -4.94
CA LEU A 37 -30.00 20.04 -3.62
C LEU A 37 -31.03 19.02 -3.13
N SER A 38 -30.78 18.39 -2.01
CA SER A 38 -31.65 17.32 -1.49
C SER A 38 -31.32 16.97 -0.04
N ASP A 39 -32.32 16.60 0.72
CA ASP A 39 -32.11 15.82 1.93
C ASP A 39 -31.52 14.44 1.57
N ILE A 40 -30.72 13.89 2.48
CA ILE A 40 -30.22 12.53 2.38
C ILE A 40 -30.62 11.77 3.62
N ALA A 41 -31.56 10.85 3.46
CA ALA A 41 -32.10 10.04 4.54
C ALA A 41 -31.34 8.71 4.66
N ILE A 42 -30.93 8.37 5.88
CA ILE A 42 -30.16 7.18 6.22
C ILE A 42 -30.96 6.32 7.18
N GLY A 43 -31.15 5.03 6.85
CA GLY A 43 -31.74 4.01 7.71
C GLY A 43 -30.76 2.87 7.91
N ALA A 44 -30.39 2.57 9.14
CA ALA A 44 -29.38 1.58 9.51
C ALA A 44 -28.07 1.81 8.75
N ASP A 45 -27.69 0.89 7.86
CA ASP A 45 -26.46 0.94 7.06
C ASP A 45 -26.68 1.43 5.61
N ARG A 46 -27.89 1.91 5.28
CA ARG A 46 -28.30 2.24 3.90
C ARG A 46 -28.77 3.68 3.77
N ILE A 47 -28.53 4.26 2.61
CA ILE A 47 -29.25 5.43 2.15
C ILE A 47 -30.68 4.96 1.82
N VAL A 48 -31.68 5.56 2.41
CA VAL A 48 -33.10 5.21 2.18
C VAL A 48 -33.81 6.24 1.31
N GLY A 49 -33.30 7.47 1.24
CA GLY A 49 -33.96 8.52 0.45
C GLY A 49 -33.02 9.62 0.02
N THR A 50 -33.30 10.13 -1.19
CA THR A 50 -32.78 11.36 -1.79
C THR A 50 -33.90 12.02 -2.57
N SER A 51 -33.77 13.30 -2.94
CA SER A 51 -34.74 14.02 -3.80
C SER A 51 -36.15 14.18 -3.18
N GLY A 52 -36.23 14.33 -1.85
CA GLY A 52 -37.45 14.58 -1.11
C GLY A 52 -37.19 15.23 0.24
N ASP A 53 -38.25 15.62 0.92
CA ASP A 53 -38.18 16.05 2.31
C ASP A 53 -38.36 14.83 3.21
N TYR A 54 -37.47 14.63 4.15
CA TYR A 54 -37.49 13.50 5.08
C TYR A 54 -37.41 13.99 6.52
N ASP A 55 -38.18 13.36 7.40
CA ASP A 55 -38.04 13.52 8.84
C ASP A 55 -37.01 12.52 9.38
N GLY A 56 -36.15 12.96 10.29
CA GLY A 56 -35.11 12.13 10.92
C GLY A 56 -35.29 12.02 12.44
N GLU A 57 -34.94 10.85 13.00
CA GLU A 57 -34.76 10.74 14.48
C GLU A 57 -33.60 11.67 14.91
N THR A 58 -32.58 11.81 14.03
CA THR A 58 -31.52 12.79 14.15
C THR A 58 -31.44 13.58 12.84
N GLU A 59 -31.48 14.91 12.93
CA GLU A 59 -31.30 15.79 11.79
C GLU A 59 -29.96 16.54 11.92
N ILE A 60 -29.18 16.56 10.83
CA ILE A 60 -27.87 17.22 10.79
C ILE A 60 -27.90 18.26 9.67
N ASP A 61 -27.76 19.53 10.05
CA ASP A 61 -27.62 20.62 9.09
C ASP A 61 -26.26 20.57 8.39
N ILE A 62 -26.31 20.41 7.07
CA ILE A 62 -25.15 20.43 6.17
C ILE A 62 -25.29 21.53 5.11
N SER A 63 -26.00 22.61 5.44
CA SER A 63 -26.20 23.75 4.53
C SER A 63 -24.88 24.29 3.99
N GLY A 64 -24.81 24.45 2.68
CA GLY A 64 -23.60 24.91 1.99
C GLY A 64 -22.52 23.84 1.79
N ARG A 65 -22.78 22.59 2.18
CA ARG A 65 -21.86 21.45 2.01
C ARG A 65 -22.27 20.58 0.83
N ILE A 66 -21.32 19.75 0.41
CA ILE A 66 -21.50 18.78 -0.67
C ILE A 66 -21.29 17.37 -0.11
N VAL A 67 -22.20 16.48 -0.41
CA VAL A 67 -22.07 15.06 -0.05
C VAL A 67 -21.58 14.27 -1.26
N VAL A 68 -20.55 13.46 -1.07
CA VAL A 68 -20.04 12.52 -2.07
C VAL A 68 -20.06 11.11 -1.47
N PRO A 69 -20.02 10.05 -2.30
CA PRO A 69 -19.82 8.70 -1.79
C PRO A 69 -18.48 8.57 -1.07
N GLY A 70 -18.38 7.69 -0.09
CA GLY A 70 -17.13 7.33 0.54
C GLY A 70 -16.11 6.80 -0.46
N PHE A 71 -14.86 7.18 -0.28
CA PHE A 71 -13.75 6.79 -1.16
C PHE A 71 -13.33 5.35 -0.92
N ILE A 72 -12.82 4.72 -1.97
CA ILE A 72 -12.35 3.33 -1.97
C ILE A 72 -10.88 3.33 -2.39
N ASP A 73 -9.99 2.97 -1.48
CA ASP A 73 -8.61 2.67 -1.80
C ASP A 73 -8.53 1.24 -2.32
N THR A 74 -8.13 1.10 -3.58
CA THR A 74 -8.33 -0.15 -4.31
C THR A 74 -7.15 -1.12 -4.24
N HIS A 75 -6.00 -0.65 -3.76
CA HIS A 75 -4.83 -1.49 -3.56
C HIS A 75 -3.87 -0.82 -2.58
N LEU A 76 -3.56 -1.52 -1.50
CA LEU A 76 -2.57 -1.06 -0.52
C LEU A 76 -2.08 -2.19 0.37
N HIS A 77 -0.89 -1.95 0.96
CA HIS A 77 -0.30 -2.74 2.03
C HIS A 77 -0.42 -1.94 3.33
N ILE A 78 -1.35 -2.32 4.21
CA ILE A 78 -1.54 -1.60 5.49
C ILE A 78 -0.24 -1.63 6.31
N GLU A 79 0.54 -2.69 6.21
CA GLU A 79 1.84 -2.86 6.87
C GLU A 79 2.81 -1.72 6.51
N SER A 80 2.77 -1.22 5.30
CA SER A 80 3.60 -0.08 4.84
C SER A 80 3.24 1.24 5.50
N SER A 81 2.05 1.32 6.12
CA SER A 81 1.71 2.42 7.02
C SER A 81 2.38 2.29 8.40
N LEU A 82 3.07 1.19 8.68
CA LEU A 82 3.76 0.87 9.93
C LEU A 82 2.84 0.79 11.16
N VAL A 83 1.53 0.80 10.97
CA VAL A 83 0.53 0.70 12.04
C VAL A 83 -0.42 -0.48 11.81
N THR A 84 -1.10 -0.91 12.86
CA THR A 84 -2.07 -2.00 12.76
C THR A 84 -3.28 -1.59 11.91
N PRO A 85 -4.07 -2.55 11.38
CA PRO A 85 -5.31 -2.23 10.68
C PRO A 85 -6.29 -1.37 11.48
N HIS A 86 -6.31 -1.49 12.81
CA HIS A 86 -7.11 -0.62 13.69
C HIS A 86 -6.62 0.82 13.70
N GLU A 87 -5.31 1.04 13.77
CA GLU A 87 -4.74 2.38 13.74
C GLU A 87 -4.77 2.98 12.34
N PHE A 88 -4.65 2.15 11.29
CA PHE A 88 -4.86 2.58 9.91
C PHE A 88 -6.30 3.07 9.69
N ASP A 89 -7.31 2.31 10.14
CA ASP A 89 -8.72 2.70 10.13
C ASP A 89 -8.93 4.08 10.77
N ARG A 90 -8.33 4.33 11.93
CA ARG A 90 -8.41 5.60 12.65
C ARG A 90 -7.65 6.74 11.95
N CYS A 91 -6.53 6.42 11.31
CA CYS A 91 -5.70 7.37 10.58
C CYS A 91 -6.37 7.85 9.29
N VAL A 92 -6.99 6.94 8.54
CA VAL A 92 -7.37 7.18 7.13
C VAL A 92 -8.87 7.48 6.95
N LEU A 93 -9.73 6.85 7.74
CA LEU A 93 -11.19 7.03 7.62
C LEU A 93 -11.65 8.50 7.73
N PRO A 94 -11.05 9.38 8.60
CA PRO A 94 -11.39 10.79 8.65
C PRO A 94 -11.12 11.58 7.37
N TYR A 95 -10.28 11.05 6.45
CA TYR A 95 -10.04 11.64 5.12
C TYR A 95 -11.06 11.18 4.07
N GLY A 96 -12.09 10.43 4.48
CA GLY A 96 -13.21 10.02 3.61
C GLY A 96 -13.05 8.65 2.97
N VAL A 97 -11.99 7.89 3.26
CA VAL A 97 -11.82 6.52 2.75
C VAL A 97 -12.59 5.54 3.63
N THR A 98 -13.72 5.09 3.13
CA THR A 98 -14.65 4.19 3.87
C THR A 98 -14.45 2.71 3.53
N THR A 99 -13.73 2.43 2.46
CA THR A 99 -13.39 1.07 2.04
C THR A 99 -11.92 1.03 1.63
N ALA A 100 -11.20 0.01 2.07
CA ALA A 100 -9.83 -0.28 1.66
C ALA A 100 -9.72 -1.74 1.22
N ILE A 101 -9.04 -1.98 0.10
CA ILE A 101 -8.77 -3.32 -0.44
C ILE A 101 -7.28 -3.58 -0.25
N CYS A 102 -6.94 -4.37 0.78
CA CYS A 102 -5.56 -4.63 1.15
C CYS A 102 -5.08 -6.01 0.70
N ASP A 103 -3.82 -6.08 0.33
CA ASP A 103 -3.06 -7.32 0.18
C ASP A 103 -2.08 -7.45 1.35
N PRO A 104 -2.31 -8.34 2.33
CA PRO A 104 -1.42 -8.52 3.46
C PRO A 104 -0.24 -9.46 3.12
N HIS A 105 0.34 -9.36 1.91
CA HIS A 105 1.45 -10.23 1.55
C HIS A 105 2.73 -9.94 2.35
N GLU A 106 2.86 -8.72 2.85
CA GLU A 106 3.99 -8.32 3.66
C GLU A 106 4.09 -9.15 4.95
N ILE A 107 3.04 -9.13 5.76
CA ILE A 107 3.01 -9.94 6.97
C ILE A 107 2.92 -11.45 6.65
N ALA A 108 2.30 -11.81 5.52
CA ALA A 108 2.23 -13.20 5.07
C ALA A 108 3.61 -13.75 4.67
N ASN A 109 4.51 -12.93 4.12
CA ASN A 109 5.90 -13.29 3.85
C ASN A 109 6.68 -13.60 5.15
N VAL A 110 6.28 -13.03 6.27
CA VAL A 110 6.92 -13.27 7.58
C VAL A 110 6.27 -14.41 8.33
N LEU A 111 4.93 -14.44 8.44
CA LEU A 111 4.16 -15.31 9.35
C LEU A 111 3.27 -16.32 8.61
N GLY A 112 3.23 -16.31 7.30
CA GLY A 112 2.35 -17.20 6.50
C GLY A 112 0.88 -16.91 6.74
N THR A 113 0.07 -17.96 6.85
CA THR A 113 -1.38 -17.84 7.05
C THR A 113 -1.77 -17.13 8.34
N ALA A 114 -0.93 -17.17 9.38
CA ALA A 114 -1.21 -16.42 10.60
C ALA A 114 -1.28 -14.90 10.37
N GLY A 115 -0.48 -14.36 9.43
CA GLY A 115 -0.57 -12.97 9.00
C GLY A 115 -1.89 -12.67 8.31
N ILE A 116 -2.34 -13.55 7.41
CA ILE A 116 -3.64 -13.42 6.74
C ILE A 116 -4.79 -13.47 7.76
N GLU A 117 -4.75 -14.41 8.70
CA GLU A 117 -5.76 -14.55 9.77
C GLU A 117 -5.86 -13.27 10.62
N PHE A 118 -4.72 -12.69 11.00
CA PHE A 118 -4.68 -11.43 11.74
C PHE A 118 -5.37 -10.28 10.99
N PHE A 119 -5.15 -10.17 9.67
CA PHE A 119 -5.82 -9.18 8.84
C PHE A 119 -7.32 -9.45 8.69
N LEU A 120 -7.71 -10.70 8.50
CA LEU A 120 -9.13 -11.08 8.40
C LEU A 120 -9.88 -10.81 9.70
N GLU A 121 -9.27 -11.12 10.85
CA GLU A 121 -9.83 -10.84 12.17
C GLU A 121 -9.92 -9.31 12.41
N SER A 122 -8.85 -8.57 12.11
CA SER A 122 -8.84 -7.12 12.20
C SER A 122 -9.91 -6.47 11.31
N ALA A 123 -10.08 -6.94 10.08
CA ALA A 123 -11.07 -6.43 9.14
C ALA A 123 -12.53 -6.61 9.63
N LEU A 124 -12.81 -7.57 10.51
CA LEU A 124 -14.14 -7.73 11.12
C LEU A 124 -14.43 -6.66 12.19
N GLU A 125 -13.40 -6.05 12.76
CA GLU A 125 -13.52 -5.13 13.90
C GLU A 125 -13.32 -3.66 13.51
N THR A 126 -12.79 -3.36 12.33
CA THR A 126 -12.61 -1.99 11.85
C THR A 126 -13.93 -1.30 11.50
N ILE A 127 -13.96 0.04 11.61
CA ILE A 127 -15.11 0.86 11.22
C ILE A 127 -15.16 1.01 9.70
N MET A 128 -14.01 1.24 9.08
CA MET A 128 -13.79 1.13 7.64
C MET A 128 -14.08 -0.31 7.19
N ASP A 129 -14.63 -0.49 6.01
CA ASP A 129 -14.77 -1.82 5.41
C ASP A 129 -13.47 -2.25 4.75
N ILE A 130 -12.57 -2.84 5.53
CA ILE A 130 -11.37 -3.46 5.00
C ILE A 130 -11.75 -4.76 4.30
N ARG A 131 -11.34 -4.90 3.03
CA ARG A 131 -11.43 -6.11 2.21
C ARG A 131 -10.04 -6.66 1.99
N VAL A 132 -9.89 -7.97 2.09
CA VAL A 132 -8.61 -8.66 2.02
C VAL A 132 -8.52 -9.44 0.71
N GLN A 133 -7.45 -9.26 -0.01
CA GLN A 133 -7.04 -10.15 -1.09
C GLN A 133 -6.09 -11.21 -0.55
N LEU A 134 -6.20 -12.43 -1.01
CA LEU A 134 -5.31 -13.52 -0.58
C LEU A 134 -4.01 -13.46 -1.37
N SER A 135 -2.90 -13.36 -0.67
CA SER A 135 -1.57 -13.08 -1.23
C SER A 135 -1.13 -14.15 -2.24
N SER A 136 -0.86 -13.74 -3.46
CA SER A 136 -0.44 -14.64 -4.56
C SER A 136 1.05 -14.95 -4.53
N CYS A 137 1.86 -14.04 -3.99
CA CYS A 137 3.32 -13.97 -4.14
C CYS A 137 4.06 -14.11 -2.80
N VAL A 138 3.97 -15.27 -2.15
CA VAL A 138 4.68 -15.58 -0.91
C VAL A 138 5.42 -16.91 -1.07
N PRO A 139 6.75 -16.86 -1.28
CA PRO A 139 7.58 -15.69 -1.62
C PRO A 139 7.30 -15.13 -3.02
N ALA A 140 7.75 -13.90 -3.29
CA ALA A 140 7.64 -13.30 -4.62
C ALA A 140 8.48 -14.07 -5.65
N THR A 141 9.70 -14.48 -5.27
CA THR A 141 10.61 -15.25 -6.11
C THR A 141 11.38 -16.32 -5.34
N HIS A 142 12.02 -17.23 -6.09
CA HIS A 142 13.00 -18.18 -5.53
C HIS A 142 14.39 -17.56 -5.28
N LEU A 143 14.60 -16.30 -5.65
CA LEU A 143 15.89 -15.60 -5.55
C LEU A 143 16.10 -14.95 -4.17
N GLU A 144 15.21 -15.18 -3.23
CA GLU A 144 15.21 -14.63 -1.87
C GLU A 144 14.80 -15.67 -0.82
N THR A 145 15.00 -15.37 0.45
CA THR A 145 14.55 -16.21 1.57
C THR A 145 13.43 -15.50 2.32
N SER A 146 12.22 -15.99 2.19
CA SER A 146 11.04 -15.51 2.91
C SER A 146 10.81 -16.27 4.22
N GLY A 147 10.07 -15.69 5.16
CA GLY A 147 9.65 -16.34 6.41
C GLY A 147 8.67 -17.49 6.17
N ALA A 148 7.86 -17.41 5.13
CA ALA A 148 6.84 -18.42 4.80
C ALA A 148 6.83 -18.77 3.30
N ASP A 149 6.06 -19.82 2.99
CA ASP A 149 5.69 -20.22 1.64
C ASP A 149 4.18 -20.51 1.65
N LEU A 150 3.44 -19.89 0.72
CA LEU A 150 1.98 -20.01 0.61
C LEU A 150 1.57 -20.64 -0.73
N PRO A 151 1.67 -21.98 -0.86
CA PRO A 151 1.04 -22.69 -1.97
C PRO A 151 -0.49 -22.57 -1.88
N ILE A 152 -1.17 -22.89 -2.99
CA ILE A 152 -2.63 -22.68 -3.09
C ILE A 152 -3.42 -23.39 -1.98
N GLU A 153 -2.98 -24.55 -1.54
CA GLU A 153 -3.63 -25.37 -0.50
C GLU A 153 -3.73 -24.62 0.84
N ARG A 154 -2.80 -23.70 1.09
CA ARG A 154 -2.79 -22.84 2.29
C ARG A 154 -3.78 -21.67 2.18
N LEU A 155 -4.12 -21.25 0.97
CA LEU A 155 -5.03 -20.11 0.70
C LEU A 155 -6.49 -20.55 0.58
N LEU A 156 -6.75 -21.74 0.04
CA LEU A 156 -8.11 -22.25 -0.20
C LEU A 156 -9.05 -22.19 1.01
N PRO A 157 -8.61 -22.46 2.26
CA PRO A 157 -9.49 -22.37 3.44
C PRO A 157 -10.10 -20.98 3.65
N TYR A 158 -9.44 -19.91 3.20
CA TYR A 158 -9.86 -18.53 3.41
C TYR A 158 -10.67 -17.96 2.24
N ARG A 159 -10.70 -18.65 1.07
CA ARG A 159 -11.31 -18.15 -0.17
C ARG A 159 -12.76 -17.66 0.01
N HIS A 160 -13.53 -18.27 0.89
CA HIS A 160 -14.93 -17.95 1.12
C HIS A 160 -15.18 -17.12 2.40
N HIS A 161 -14.12 -16.60 3.02
CA HIS A 161 -14.27 -15.71 4.17
C HIS A 161 -14.99 -14.42 3.73
N PRO A 162 -15.96 -13.87 4.53
CA PRO A 162 -16.78 -12.73 4.12
C PRO A 162 -16.00 -11.44 3.83
N LYS A 163 -14.76 -11.33 4.31
CA LYS A 163 -13.88 -10.19 4.05
C LYS A 163 -12.94 -10.43 2.87
N VAL A 164 -12.82 -11.65 2.36
CA VAL A 164 -11.98 -11.95 1.19
C VAL A 164 -12.70 -11.54 -0.08
N ILE A 165 -11.99 -10.82 -0.95
CA ILE A 165 -12.54 -10.30 -2.20
C ILE A 165 -11.92 -10.97 -3.45
N GLY A 166 -10.75 -11.59 -3.33
CA GLY A 166 -10.08 -12.22 -4.46
C GLY A 166 -8.66 -12.66 -4.17
N LEU A 167 -7.92 -12.91 -5.25
CA LEU A 167 -6.49 -13.15 -5.24
C LEU A 167 -5.78 -11.81 -5.42
N ALA A 168 -4.77 -11.57 -4.59
CA ALA A 168 -3.97 -10.36 -4.61
C ALA A 168 -3.06 -10.28 -5.85
N GLU A 169 -2.40 -9.16 -6.00
CA GLU A 169 -1.53 -8.83 -7.12
C GLU A 169 -0.64 -9.99 -7.56
N PHE A 170 -0.69 -10.30 -8.86
CA PHE A 170 0.06 -11.41 -9.42
C PHE A 170 1.39 -10.92 -10.01
N MET A 171 2.40 -10.73 -9.13
CA MET A 171 3.71 -10.16 -9.48
C MET A 171 4.53 -11.06 -10.41
N ASN A 172 4.39 -12.38 -10.31
CA ASN A 172 5.15 -13.30 -11.14
C ASN A 172 4.54 -13.44 -12.54
N PHE A 173 4.49 -12.32 -13.31
CA PHE A 173 3.99 -12.37 -14.69
C PHE A 173 4.86 -13.24 -15.61
N PRO A 174 6.20 -13.38 -15.46
CA PRO A 174 6.95 -14.36 -16.24
C PRO A 174 6.46 -15.79 -16.00
N GLY A 175 6.15 -16.15 -14.75
CA GLY A 175 5.57 -17.46 -14.42
C GLY A 175 4.20 -17.69 -15.06
N VAL A 176 3.38 -16.65 -15.21
CA VAL A 176 2.11 -16.74 -15.97
C VAL A 176 2.38 -17.05 -17.44
N ILE A 177 3.27 -16.27 -18.08
CA ILE A 177 3.61 -16.42 -19.51
C ILE A 177 4.22 -17.79 -19.81
N HIS A 178 5.09 -18.26 -18.93
CA HIS A 178 5.74 -19.56 -19.07
C HIS A 178 4.94 -20.72 -18.48
N LYS A 179 3.75 -20.46 -17.93
CA LYS A 179 2.85 -21.45 -17.35
C LYS A 179 3.49 -22.25 -16.22
N ASP A 180 4.13 -21.54 -15.30
CA ASP A 180 4.66 -22.15 -14.08
C ASP A 180 3.53 -22.87 -13.31
N PRO A 181 3.73 -24.14 -12.89
CA PRO A 181 2.67 -24.93 -12.27
C PRO A 181 2.11 -24.30 -10.99
N VAL A 182 2.94 -23.61 -10.19
CA VAL A 182 2.50 -22.94 -8.94
C VAL A 182 1.63 -21.74 -9.28
N CYS A 183 2.03 -20.94 -10.29
CA CYS A 183 1.23 -19.83 -10.79
C CYS A 183 -0.11 -20.33 -11.34
N MET A 184 -0.10 -21.36 -12.19
CA MET A 184 -1.33 -21.91 -12.78
C MET A 184 -2.30 -22.44 -11.73
N ALA A 185 -1.81 -23.14 -10.71
CA ALA A 185 -2.66 -23.66 -9.62
C ALA A 185 -3.40 -22.54 -8.86
N LYS A 186 -2.72 -21.41 -8.60
CA LYS A 186 -3.33 -20.25 -7.94
C LYS A 186 -4.36 -19.57 -8.85
N LEU A 187 -4.02 -19.33 -10.11
CA LEU A 187 -4.91 -18.71 -11.08
C LEU A 187 -6.16 -19.55 -11.34
N ASP A 188 -6.01 -20.87 -11.54
CA ASP A 188 -7.14 -21.79 -11.75
C ASP A 188 -8.09 -21.81 -10.54
N ALA A 189 -7.55 -21.78 -9.33
CA ALA A 189 -8.35 -21.78 -8.11
C ALA A 189 -9.21 -20.52 -7.95
N PHE A 190 -8.79 -19.39 -8.53
CA PHE A 190 -9.51 -18.11 -8.44
C PHE A 190 -10.24 -17.71 -9.72
N GLN A 191 -10.31 -18.59 -10.72
CA GLN A 191 -11.10 -18.32 -11.93
C GLN A 191 -12.56 -17.97 -11.59
N GLY A 192 -13.09 -16.94 -12.28
CA GLY A 192 -14.44 -16.41 -12.04
C GLY A 192 -14.56 -15.48 -10.83
N GLY A 193 -13.50 -15.30 -10.03
CA GLY A 193 -13.37 -14.29 -9.00
C GLY A 193 -12.52 -13.10 -9.45
N HIS A 194 -12.24 -12.19 -8.53
CA HIS A 194 -11.29 -11.10 -8.77
C HIS A 194 -9.85 -11.63 -8.65
N ILE A 195 -9.00 -11.26 -9.61
CA ILE A 195 -7.56 -11.49 -9.59
C ILE A 195 -6.90 -10.16 -9.92
N ASP A 196 -6.16 -9.64 -8.96
CA ASP A 196 -5.40 -8.40 -9.11
C ASP A 196 -4.07 -8.65 -9.82
N GLY A 197 -3.50 -7.62 -10.42
CA GLY A 197 -2.29 -7.70 -11.19
C GLY A 197 -1.22 -6.72 -10.77
N HIS A 198 -0.01 -7.09 -11.15
CA HIS A 198 1.21 -6.31 -11.00
C HIS A 198 2.06 -6.58 -12.24
N ALA A 199 2.08 -5.65 -13.17
CA ALA A 199 2.65 -5.90 -14.50
C ALA A 199 3.40 -4.69 -15.06
N PRO A 200 4.48 -4.22 -14.36
CA PRO A 200 5.24 -3.06 -14.81
C PRO A 200 5.84 -3.31 -16.20
N LEU A 201 5.61 -2.37 -17.12
CA LEU A 201 6.12 -2.36 -18.50
C LEU A 201 5.65 -3.55 -19.38
N LEU A 202 4.76 -4.41 -18.90
CA LEU A 202 4.24 -5.54 -19.66
C LEU A 202 3.34 -5.05 -20.80
N SER A 203 3.60 -5.49 -22.03
CA SER A 203 2.94 -5.01 -23.24
C SER A 203 2.80 -6.11 -24.29
N GLY A 204 2.17 -5.80 -25.42
CA GLY A 204 2.10 -6.68 -26.59
C GLY A 204 1.39 -8.01 -26.31
N ASN A 205 1.98 -9.12 -26.81
CA ASN A 205 1.43 -10.46 -26.69
C ASN A 205 1.54 -11.03 -25.29
N ASP A 206 2.59 -10.67 -24.55
CA ASP A 206 2.77 -11.13 -23.18
C ASP A 206 1.68 -10.55 -22.27
N LEU A 207 1.31 -9.27 -22.47
CA LEU A 207 0.15 -8.69 -21.81
C LEU A 207 -1.15 -9.44 -22.17
N ASN A 208 -1.34 -9.86 -23.43
CA ASN A 208 -2.50 -10.66 -23.82
C ASN A 208 -2.54 -12.01 -23.06
N GLY A 209 -1.38 -12.66 -22.92
CA GLY A 209 -1.24 -13.89 -22.14
C GLY A 209 -1.61 -13.70 -20.68
N TYR A 210 -1.10 -12.64 -20.06
CA TYR A 210 -1.38 -12.28 -18.68
C TYR A 210 -2.88 -12.00 -18.44
N LEU A 211 -3.51 -11.24 -19.30
CA LEU A 211 -4.95 -10.96 -19.25
C LEU A 211 -5.82 -12.21 -19.51
N SER A 212 -5.33 -13.14 -20.35
CA SER A 212 -6.02 -14.40 -20.62
C SER A 212 -6.09 -15.32 -19.39
N ALA A 213 -5.20 -15.10 -18.41
CA ALA A 213 -5.23 -15.78 -17.11
C ALA A 213 -6.35 -15.26 -16.17
N GLY A 214 -7.12 -14.25 -16.58
CA GLY A 214 -8.25 -13.72 -15.79
C GLY A 214 -7.91 -12.50 -14.95
N ILE A 215 -6.69 -12.00 -15.01
CA ILE A 215 -6.23 -10.81 -14.28
C ILE A 215 -6.87 -9.56 -14.89
N ARG A 216 -7.41 -8.63 -14.06
CA ARG A 216 -8.26 -7.53 -14.55
C ARG A 216 -7.91 -6.14 -14.04
N THR A 217 -7.10 -6.01 -13.01
CA THR A 217 -6.64 -4.75 -12.42
C THR A 217 -5.13 -4.71 -12.40
N GLU A 218 -4.52 -3.53 -12.32
CA GLU A 218 -3.09 -3.36 -12.08
C GLU A 218 -2.74 -1.91 -11.72
N HIS A 219 -1.66 -1.67 -10.98
CA HIS A 219 -1.27 -0.38 -10.40
C HIS A 219 0.14 0.10 -10.77
N GLU A 220 0.88 -0.67 -11.59
CA GLU A 220 2.30 -0.41 -11.89
C GLU A 220 2.54 0.49 -13.11
N CYS A 221 1.48 1.03 -13.72
CA CYS A 221 1.63 1.94 -14.85
C CYS A 221 2.33 3.23 -14.46
N THR A 222 3.45 3.54 -15.09
CA THR A 222 4.22 4.77 -14.88
C THR A 222 4.06 5.80 -15.99
N THR A 223 3.32 5.48 -17.06
CA THR A 223 3.04 6.38 -18.18
C THR A 223 1.60 6.23 -18.69
N ALA A 224 1.04 7.33 -19.19
CA ALA A 224 -0.29 7.33 -19.80
C ALA A 224 -0.38 6.40 -21.04
N ALA A 225 0.70 6.22 -21.80
CA ALA A 225 0.73 5.36 -22.97
C ALA A 225 0.60 3.88 -22.59
N GLU A 226 1.34 3.44 -21.58
CA GLU A 226 1.25 2.08 -21.01
C GLU A 226 -0.17 1.82 -20.49
N ALA A 227 -0.71 2.72 -19.67
CA ALA A 227 -2.04 2.61 -19.11
C ALA A 227 -3.12 2.52 -20.21
N LEU A 228 -3.02 3.30 -21.29
CA LEU A 228 -3.96 3.25 -22.41
C LEU A 228 -3.89 1.93 -23.18
N GLU A 229 -2.73 1.31 -23.34
CA GLU A 229 -2.62 -0.03 -23.94
C GLU A 229 -3.39 -1.05 -23.11
N LYS A 230 -3.18 -1.06 -21.79
CA LYS A 230 -3.84 -1.97 -20.84
C LYS A 230 -5.36 -1.75 -20.80
N ILE A 231 -5.82 -0.49 -20.74
CA ILE A 231 -7.26 -0.16 -20.81
C ILE A 231 -7.91 -0.64 -22.10
N ARG A 232 -7.26 -0.46 -23.26
CA ARG A 232 -7.77 -0.94 -24.57
C ARG A 232 -7.95 -2.45 -24.61
N LYS A 233 -7.23 -3.18 -23.76
CA LYS A 233 -7.33 -4.65 -23.61
C LYS A 233 -8.29 -5.07 -22.50
N GLY A 234 -9.02 -4.12 -21.88
CA GLY A 234 -10.06 -4.39 -20.87
C GLY A 234 -9.57 -4.47 -19.44
N MET A 235 -8.36 -4.01 -19.16
CA MET A 235 -7.81 -3.92 -17.81
C MET A 235 -8.27 -2.61 -17.13
N HIS A 236 -8.55 -2.64 -15.84
CA HIS A 236 -8.73 -1.44 -15.03
C HIS A 236 -7.37 -0.99 -14.49
N ILE A 237 -7.12 0.30 -14.54
CA ILE A 237 -5.88 0.89 -14.02
C ILE A 237 -6.17 1.53 -12.66
N LEU A 238 -5.42 1.10 -11.67
CA LEU A 238 -5.41 1.67 -10.34
C LEU A 238 -4.32 2.75 -10.35
N VAL A 239 -4.74 4.02 -10.39
CA VAL A 239 -3.83 5.18 -10.41
C VAL A 239 -3.20 5.30 -9.02
N ARG A 240 -1.88 5.17 -8.95
CA ARG A 240 -1.15 5.08 -7.69
C ARG A 240 -0.54 6.41 -7.26
N GLU A 241 -0.65 6.71 -5.94
CA GLU A 241 0.05 7.83 -5.30
C GLU A 241 0.44 7.42 -3.86
N GLY A 242 1.55 6.72 -3.76
CA GLY A 242 2.15 6.28 -2.50
C GLY A 242 3.11 7.31 -1.89
N SER A 243 3.91 6.85 -0.94
CA SER A 243 5.00 7.66 -0.35
C SER A 243 6.26 7.68 -1.21
N VAL A 244 6.52 6.62 -2.01
CA VAL A 244 7.63 6.57 -2.98
C VAL A 244 7.10 6.55 -4.41
N SER A 245 6.23 5.60 -4.74
CA SER A 245 5.66 5.47 -6.09
C SER A 245 4.58 6.52 -6.29
N LYS A 246 4.92 7.60 -6.99
CA LYS A 246 4.05 8.77 -7.20
C LYS A 246 3.76 8.90 -8.71
N ASP A 247 2.73 8.16 -9.17
CA ASP A 247 2.43 8.04 -10.60
C ASP A 247 1.21 8.87 -11.04
N LEU A 248 0.48 9.51 -10.11
CA LEU A 248 -0.71 10.32 -10.38
C LEU A 248 -0.44 11.36 -11.47
N ALA A 249 0.64 12.13 -11.35
CA ALA A 249 0.97 13.20 -12.30
C ALA A 249 1.20 12.66 -13.73
N ALA A 250 1.85 11.50 -13.87
CA ALA A 250 2.10 10.85 -15.15
C ALA A 250 0.82 10.29 -15.80
N LEU A 251 -0.16 9.91 -14.96
CA LEU A 251 -1.42 9.30 -15.39
C LEU A 251 -2.58 10.30 -15.51
N MET A 252 -2.44 11.56 -15.08
CA MET A 252 -3.48 12.59 -15.24
C MET A 252 -4.05 12.69 -16.65
N PRO A 253 -3.27 12.58 -17.73
CA PRO A 253 -3.81 12.71 -19.10
C PRO A 253 -4.89 11.67 -19.46
N ILE A 254 -4.97 10.55 -18.75
CA ILE A 254 -5.99 9.53 -18.98
C ILE A 254 -7.19 9.64 -18.03
N ILE A 255 -7.11 10.49 -16.99
CA ILE A 255 -8.22 10.70 -16.06
C ILE A 255 -9.24 11.63 -16.70
N THR A 256 -10.10 11.05 -17.52
CA THR A 256 -11.15 11.73 -18.26
C THR A 256 -12.51 11.10 -17.97
N GLU A 257 -13.60 11.83 -18.18
CA GLU A 257 -14.95 11.28 -17.98
C GLU A 257 -15.15 9.99 -18.78
N ARG A 258 -14.68 9.94 -20.02
CA ARG A 258 -14.81 8.76 -20.91
C ARG A 258 -14.07 7.52 -20.37
N LEU A 259 -12.89 7.71 -19.77
CA LEU A 259 -12.06 6.60 -19.27
C LEU A 259 -12.28 6.31 -17.78
N SER A 260 -12.95 7.22 -17.05
CA SER A 260 -13.18 7.04 -15.61
C SER A 260 -13.83 5.71 -15.22
N PRO A 261 -14.66 5.03 -16.05
CA PRO A 261 -15.19 3.71 -15.71
C PRO A 261 -14.13 2.60 -15.62
N TYR A 262 -12.94 2.82 -16.17
CA TYR A 262 -11.81 1.87 -16.18
C TYR A 262 -10.64 2.32 -15.30
N LEU A 263 -10.87 3.35 -14.48
CA LEU A 263 -9.86 3.89 -13.57
C LEU A 263 -10.34 3.77 -12.13
N ALA A 264 -9.41 3.49 -11.23
CA ALA A 264 -9.60 3.61 -9.80
C ALA A 264 -8.37 4.27 -9.18
N LEU A 265 -8.44 4.62 -7.89
CA LEU A 265 -7.32 5.22 -7.15
C LEU A 265 -6.79 4.24 -6.13
N CYS A 266 -5.48 4.24 -5.93
CA CYS A 266 -4.84 3.45 -4.87
C CYS A 266 -3.64 4.20 -4.27
N THR A 267 -3.25 3.81 -3.07
CA THR A 267 -2.07 4.39 -2.41
C THR A 267 -0.89 3.44 -2.34
N ASP A 268 -1.11 2.14 -2.47
CA ASP A 268 -0.07 1.12 -2.38
C ASP A 268 0.67 1.23 -1.02
N ASP A 269 1.84 1.87 -0.99
CA ASP A 269 2.66 2.09 0.20
C ASP A 269 2.60 3.55 0.66
N ARG A 270 1.81 3.84 1.69
CA ARG A 270 1.67 5.21 2.21
C ARG A 270 1.75 5.24 3.74
N ASN A 271 2.68 6.02 4.28
CA ASN A 271 2.96 6.10 5.71
C ASN A 271 2.15 7.22 6.42
N PRO A 272 1.98 7.16 7.76
CA PRO A 272 1.18 8.12 8.50
C PRO A 272 1.71 9.56 8.47
N LEU A 273 3.01 9.77 8.23
CA LEU A 273 3.59 11.09 8.14
C LEU A 273 3.11 11.79 6.87
N ASP A 274 3.17 11.12 5.72
CA ASP A 274 2.68 11.68 4.46
C ASP A 274 1.15 11.83 4.46
N ILE A 275 0.41 10.92 5.11
CA ILE A 275 -1.04 11.07 5.30
C ILE A 275 -1.33 12.35 6.09
N ALA A 276 -0.61 12.63 7.16
CA ALA A 276 -0.81 13.83 7.97
C ALA A 276 -0.40 15.12 7.24
N GLU A 277 0.68 15.08 6.44
CA GLU A 277 1.19 16.25 5.72
C GLU A 277 0.37 16.58 4.47
N GLN A 278 -0.14 15.58 3.77
CA GLN A 278 -0.76 15.73 2.45
C GLN A 278 -2.22 15.29 2.40
N GLY A 279 -2.61 14.27 3.15
CA GLY A 279 -3.88 13.55 3.04
C GLY A 279 -3.70 12.14 2.45
N HIS A 280 -4.79 11.50 2.07
CA HIS A 280 -4.85 10.16 1.47
C HIS A 280 -5.46 10.24 0.06
N LEU A 281 -6.58 9.57 -0.24
CA LEU A 281 -7.23 9.71 -1.55
C LEU A 281 -7.78 11.14 -1.79
N ASP A 282 -8.14 11.86 -0.74
CA ASP A 282 -8.51 13.30 -0.82
C ASP A 282 -7.37 14.15 -1.41
N HIS A 283 -6.11 13.83 -1.08
CA HIS A 283 -4.94 14.48 -1.70
C HIS A 283 -4.89 14.22 -3.21
N MET A 284 -5.10 12.97 -3.65
CA MET A 284 -5.12 12.63 -5.07
C MET A 284 -6.22 13.36 -5.82
N ILE A 285 -7.43 13.39 -5.25
CA ILE A 285 -8.59 14.10 -5.83
C ILE A 285 -8.29 15.59 -5.98
N ARG A 286 -7.83 16.23 -4.91
CA ARG A 286 -7.47 17.65 -4.86
C ARG A 286 -6.40 18.02 -5.86
N THR A 287 -5.34 17.20 -5.93
CA THR A 287 -4.21 17.40 -6.85
C THR A 287 -4.63 17.25 -8.31
N ALA A 288 -5.47 16.25 -8.62
CA ALA A 288 -5.98 16.04 -9.97
C ALA A 288 -6.85 17.22 -10.45
N ILE A 289 -7.80 17.67 -9.61
CA ILE A 289 -8.67 18.81 -9.94
C ILE A 289 -7.87 20.10 -10.11
N ALA A 290 -6.91 20.37 -9.22
CA ALA A 290 -6.02 21.52 -9.32
C ALA A 290 -5.18 21.50 -10.61
N SER A 291 -4.95 20.33 -11.18
CA SER A 291 -4.25 20.14 -12.46
C SER A 291 -5.17 20.13 -13.69
N GLY A 292 -6.47 20.40 -13.51
CA GLY A 292 -7.44 20.51 -14.59
C GLY A 292 -8.24 19.25 -14.93
N VAL A 293 -8.16 18.21 -14.09
CA VAL A 293 -9.03 17.03 -14.21
C VAL A 293 -10.45 17.40 -13.79
N GLU A 294 -11.44 17.01 -14.60
CA GLU A 294 -12.85 17.23 -14.28
C GLU A 294 -13.26 16.49 -13.01
N PRO A 295 -13.95 17.15 -12.05
CA PRO A 295 -14.37 16.54 -10.79
C PRO A 295 -15.09 15.21 -10.98
N LEU A 296 -16.02 15.13 -11.96
CA LEU A 296 -16.78 13.90 -12.22
C LEU A 296 -15.87 12.70 -12.51
N ALA A 297 -14.79 12.90 -13.25
CA ALA A 297 -13.87 11.82 -13.63
C ALA A 297 -13.14 11.26 -12.41
N ILE A 298 -12.58 12.13 -11.55
CA ILE A 298 -11.77 11.69 -10.42
C ILE A 298 -12.63 11.14 -9.27
N TYR A 299 -13.81 11.73 -9.00
CA TYR A 299 -14.73 11.20 -7.98
C TYR A 299 -15.32 9.84 -8.39
N ARG A 300 -15.57 9.61 -9.69
CA ARG A 300 -15.93 8.27 -10.18
C ARG A 300 -14.80 7.27 -9.93
N ALA A 301 -13.56 7.62 -10.25
CA ALA A 301 -12.39 6.77 -10.01
C ALA A 301 -12.21 6.46 -8.52
N ALA A 302 -12.46 7.44 -7.64
CA ALA A 302 -12.35 7.29 -6.19
C ALA A 302 -13.49 6.45 -5.55
N SER A 303 -14.58 6.13 -6.28
CA SER A 303 -15.77 5.51 -5.68
C SER A 303 -16.44 4.48 -6.58
N ILE A 304 -17.37 4.87 -7.45
CA ILE A 304 -18.21 3.91 -8.22
C ILE A 304 -17.39 3.05 -9.19
N SER A 305 -16.36 3.59 -9.83
CA SER A 305 -15.52 2.82 -10.74
C SER A 305 -14.65 1.81 -9.97
N ALA A 306 -14.09 2.23 -8.83
CA ALA A 306 -13.39 1.38 -7.87
C ALA A 306 -14.30 0.23 -7.39
N ALA A 307 -15.51 0.55 -6.94
CA ALA A 307 -16.48 -0.45 -6.50
C ALA A 307 -16.80 -1.48 -7.59
N ARG A 308 -17.00 -1.04 -8.84
CA ARG A 308 -17.30 -1.92 -9.97
C ARG A 308 -16.13 -2.81 -10.35
N ALA A 309 -14.91 -2.27 -10.35
CA ALA A 309 -13.69 -3.04 -10.67
C ALA A 309 -13.54 -4.26 -9.75
N PHE A 310 -13.90 -4.10 -8.47
CA PHE A 310 -13.79 -5.15 -7.45
C PHE A 310 -15.12 -5.86 -7.13
N GLY A 311 -16.16 -5.63 -7.91
CA GLY A 311 -17.46 -6.32 -7.74
C GLY A 311 -18.25 -5.91 -6.50
N LEU A 312 -17.95 -4.78 -5.88
CA LEU A 312 -18.68 -4.21 -4.76
C LEU A 312 -19.92 -3.48 -5.30
N ARG A 313 -21.10 -4.13 -5.19
CA ARG A 313 -22.32 -3.67 -5.86
C ARG A 313 -23.21 -2.77 -5.01
N ASP A 314 -22.79 -2.49 -3.78
CA ASP A 314 -23.63 -1.82 -2.78
C ASP A 314 -23.12 -0.44 -2.39
N ARG A 315 -22.06 0.08 -3.01
CA ARG A 315 -21.41 1.35 -2.64
C ARG A 315 -20.87 2.13 -3.84
N GLY A 316 -20.51 3.40 -3.62
CA GLY A 316 -19.91 4.29 -4.62
C GLY A 316 -20.89 5.27 -5.27
N LEU A 317 -22.15 5.32 -4.81
CA LEU A 317 -23.15 6.34 -5.20
C LEU A 317 -23.91 6.85 -3.96
N VAL A 318 -24.38 8.10 -4.04
CA VAL A 318 -25.36 8.65 -3.09
C VAL A 318 -26.76 8.38 -3.66
N ALA A 319 -27.29 7.20 -3.38
CA ALA A 319 -28.56 6.77 -3.95
C ALA A 319 -29.30 5.79 -3.01
N PRO A 320 -30.66 5.77 -3.02
CA PRO A 320 -31.43 4.86 -2.19
C PRO A 320 -31.08 3.39 -2.43
N GLY A 321 -30.99 2.62 -1.33
CA GLY A 321 -30.59 1.21 -1.33
C GLY A 321 -29.09 0.97 -1.27
N TRP A 322 -28.26 2.00 -1.51
CA TRP A 322 -26.81 1.93 -1.43
C TRP A 322 -26.32 2.06 0.01
N ARG A 323 -25.17 1.47 0.29
CA ARG A 323 -24.51 1.57 1.59
C ARG A 323 -24.26 3.04 1.92
N ALA A 324 -24.59 3.44 3.13
CA ALA A 324 -24.43 4.81 3.59
C ALA A 324 -22.99 5.09 4.01
N ASP A 325 -22.08 4.98 3.03
CA ASP A 325 -20.70 5.43 3.09
C ASP A 325 -20.64 6.80 2.41
N LEU A 326 -20.55 7.86 3.21
CA LEU A 326 -20.70 9.24 2.74
C LEU A 326 -19.61 10.13 3.29
N VAL A 327 -19.18 11.09 2.48
CA VAL A 327 -18.27 12.17 2.90
C VAL A 327 -18.96 13.51 2.67
N VAL A 328 -19.07 14.30 3.71
CA VAL A 328 -19.56 15.68 3.66
C VAL A 328 -18.35 16.59 3.49
N LEU A 329 -18.29 17.30 2.36
CA LEU A 329 -17.16 18.12 1.95
C LEU A 329 -17.47 19.62 2.06
N ASP A 330 -16.43 20.45 2.18
CA ASP A 330 -16.51 21.88 1.98
C ASP A 330 -16.78 22.24 0.51
N THR A 331 -15.92 21.79 -0.41
CA THR A 331 -16.07 21.92 -1.87
C THR A 331 -15.51 20.69 -2.57
N LEU A 332 -15.90 20.48 -3.84
CA LEU A 332 -15.34 19.39 -4.64
C LEU A 332 -13.84 19.56 -4.89
N GLU A 333 -13.39 20.81 -5.07
CA GLU A 333 -11.99 21.15 -5.40
C GLU A 333 -11.06 20.92 -4.22
N ASN A 334 -11.48 21.31 -3.01
CA ASN A 334 -10.67 21.14 -1.79
C ASN A 334 -10.72 19.70 -1.27
N CYS A 335 -11.82 19.01 -1.51
CA CYS A 335 -12.04 17.63 -1.06
C CYS A 335 -11.75 17.42 0.44
N ARG A 336 -12.00 18.45 1.28
CA ARG A 336 -11.79 18.37 2.71
C ARG A 336 -13.04 17.84 3.39
N ALA A 337 -12.91 16.71 4.05
CA ALA A 337 -14.01 16.10 4.81
C ALA A 337 -14.30 16.88 6.10
N ASP A 338 -15.54 17.35 6.27
CA ASP A 338 -16.05 17.91 7.50
C ASP A 338 -16.71 16.82 8.37
N MET A 339 -17.37 15.84 7.72
CA MET A 339 -17.97 14.67 8.35
C MET A 339 -17.82 13.46 7.43
N VAL A 340 -17.66 12.29 8.05
CA VAL A 340 -17.63 11.01 7.34
C VAL A 340 -18.65 10.07 7.98
N PHE A 341 -19.35 9.32 7.15
CA PHE A 341 -20.24 8.24 7.57
C PHE A 341 -19.75 6.92 6.98
N SER A 342 -19.62 5.91 7.81
CA SER A 342 -19.32 4.55 7.40
C SER A 342 -20.45 3.63 7.81
N ALA A 343 -21.08 2.97 6.84
CA ALA A 343 -22.28 2.14 7.05
C ALA A 343 -23.36 2.86 7.88
N GLY A 344 -23.66 4.11 7.55
CA GLY A 344 -24.67 4.93 8.22
C GLY A 344 -24.27 5.49 9.58
N ARG A 345 -23.09 5.17 10.09
CA ARG A 345 -22.60 5.68 11.38
C ARG A 345 -21.66 6.85 11.18
N ARG A 346 -21.92 7.96 11.85
CA ARG A 346 -21.00 9.11 11.85
C ARG A 346 -19.68 8.72 12.50
N VAL A 347 -18.58 8.96 11.84
CA VAL A 347 -17.22 8.68 12.32
C VAL A 347 -16.85 9.66 13.42
N THR A 348 -16.48 9.14 14.60
CA THR A 348 -16.09 9.89 15.79
C THR A 348 -15.11 9.08 16.61
N ASP A 349 -14.36 9.71 17.51
CA ASP A 349 -13.43 9.03 18.42
C ASP A 349 -14.13 7.96 19.28
N ALA A 350 -15.37 8.23 19.72
CA ALA A 350 -16.17 7.26 20.47
C ALA A 350 -16.46 6.00 19.67
N LEU A 351 -16.66 6.14 18.33
CA LEU A 351 -16.91 5.00 17.46
C LEU A 351 -15.64 4.11 17.37
N PHE A 352 -14.47 4.70 17.21
CA PHE A 352 -13.22 3.94 17.21
C PHE A 352 -12.94 3.24 18.54
N SER A 353 -13.26 3.90 19.66
CA SER A 353 -13.09 3.34 21.01
C SER A 353 -14.02 2.14 21.29
N SER A 354 -15.08 1.95 20.50
CA SER A 354 -16.05 0.83 20.66
C SER A 354 -15.59 -0.47 20.02
N ARG A 355 -14.50 -0.48 19.23
CA ARG A 355 -13.98 -1.67 18.54
C ARG A 355 -13.39 -2.67 19.53
N ARG A 356 -13.48 -3.95 19.22
CA ARG A 356 -12.75 -4.98 19.98
C ARG A 356 -11.29 -4.97 19.55
N PRO A 357 -10.35 -5.02 20.50
CA PRO A 357 -8.93 -5.12 20.17
C PRO A 357 -8.62 -6.51 19.58
N VAL A 358 -7.73 -6.55 18.58
CA VAL A 358 -7.16 -7.79 18.05
C VAL A 358 -5.78 -7.98 18.66
N ALA A 359 -5.49 -9.19 19.11
CA ALA A 359 -4.21 -9.50 19.76
C ALA A 359 -3.04 -9.36 18.77
N PRO A 360 -1.93 -8.70 19.13
CA PRO A 360 -0.77 -8.61 18.27
C PRO A 360 -0.10 -9.97 18.09
N ILE A 361 0.48 -10.20 16.90
CA ILE A 361 1.14 -11.45 16.54
C ILE A 361 2.59 -11.20 16.11
N GLY A 362 3.37 -12.27 16.02
CA GLY A 362 4.72 -12.22 15.44
C GLY A 362 5.73 -11.37 16.20
N LEU A 363 5.55 -11.18 17.52
CA LEU A 363 6.38 -10.31 18.37
C LEU A 363 7.84 -10.82 18.54
N ASP A 364 8.17 -11.96 17.98
CA ASP A 364 9.50 -12.57 17.97
C ASP A 364 9.88 -13.08 16.57
N SER A 365 9.61 -12.28 15.55
CA SER A 365 9.85 -12.64 14.15
C SER A 365 11.27 -12.31 13.67
N VAL A 366 12.03 -11.46 14.38
CA VAL A 366 13.40 -11.08 14.01
C VAL A 366 14.39 -12.03 14.68
N LYS A 367 14.89 -13.01 13.92
CA LYS A 367 15.80 -14.07 14.37
C LYS A 367 17.16 -14.01 13.67
N ALA A 368 17.52 -12.83 13.13
CA ALA A 368 18.82 -12.62 12.50
C ALA A 368 19.97 -12.91 13.48
N ARG A 369 21.04 -13.52 12.98
CA ARG A 369 22.26 -13.70 13.75
C ARG A 369 22.97 -12.35 13.93
N PRO A 370 23.61 -12.12 15.09
CA PRO A 370 24.42 -10.91 15.27
C PRO A 370 25.52 -10.80 14.22
N VAL A 371 25.74 -9.59 13.71
CA VAL A 371 26.77 -9.27 12.72
C VAL A 371 27.80 -8.29 13.29
N ASN A 372 28.97 -8.24 12.69
CA ASN A 372 30.02 -7.25 12.99
C ASN A 372 30.51 -6.61 11.66
N ALA A 373 31.39 -5.62 11.74
CA ALA A 373 31.88 -4.89 10.58
C ALA A 373 32.44 -5.80 9.46
N ALA A 374 33.12 -6.90 9.81
CA ALA A 374 33.71 -7.80 8.82
C ALA A 374 32.65 -8.52 7.93
N HIS A 375 31.39 -8.59 8.37
CA HIS A 375 30.31 -9.17 7.56
C HIS A 375 29.91 -8.26 6.37
N PHE A 376 30.31 -7.00 6.38
CA PHE A 376 29.98 -6.02 5.32
C PHE A 376 31.11 -5.79 4.31
N GLY A 377 32.16 -6.58 4.37
CA GLY A 377 33.25 -6.57 3.40
C GLY A 377 32.75 -7.00 2.01
N VAL A 378 33.17 -6.28 0.96
CA VAL A 378 32.93 -6.67 -0.44
C VAL A 378 34.27 -6.99 -1.07
N PRO A 379 34.53 -8.26 -1.46
CA PRO A 379 35.77 -8.64 -2.11
C PRO A 379 36.03 -7.85 -3.40
N VAL A 380 37.28 -7.65 -3.75
CA VAL A 380 37.65 -7.03 -5.04
C VAL A 380 37.24 -7.95 -6.18
N ALA A 381 36.39 -7.45 -7.07
CA ALA A 381 36.01 -8.14 -8.30
C ALA A 381 36.96 -7.74 -9.45
N GLU A 382 37.15 -8.64 -10.41
CA GLU A 382 37.81 -8.30 -11.68
C GLU A 382 36.88 -7.42 -12.52
N GLY A 383 37.30 -6.21 -12.86
CA GLY A 383 36.58 -5.29 -13.74
C GLY A 383 35.72 -4.26 -13.01
N GLU A 384 34.52 -4.00 -13.52
CA GLU A 384 33.59 -3.03 -12.97
C GLU A 384 32.58 -3.70 -12.01
N THR A 385 32.37 -3.07 -10.87
CA THR A 385 31.43 -3.52 -9.85
C THR A 385 29.99 -3.09 -10.22
N PRO A 386 28.98 -3.99 -10.14
CA PRO A 386 27.59 -3.61 -10.30
C PRO A 386 27.15 -2.73 -9.13
N VAL A 387 26.38 -1.68 -9.43
CA VAL A 387 25.87 -0.69 -8.46
C VAL A 387 24.39 -0.45 -8.74
N ILE A 388 23.55 -0.57 -7.72
CA ILE A 388 22.13 -0.26 -7.81
C ILE A 388 21.99 1.26 -7.92
N GLY A 389 21.47 1.77 -9.04
CA GLY A 389 21.16 3.19 -9.21
C GLY A 389 19.75 3.50 -8.73
N VAL A 390 19.60 4.26 -7.64
CA VAL A 390 18.29 4.70 -7.14
C VAL A 390 17.77 5.85 -7.99
N MET A 391 16.48 5.81 -8.29
CA MET A 391 15.73 6.87 -8.95
C MET A 391 14.75 7.49 -7.94
N PRO A 392 14.94 8.76 -7.53
CA PRO A 392 14.04 9.39 -6.56
C PRO A 392 12.57 9.34 -7.00
N GLY A 393 11.69 8.95 -6.08
CA GLY A 393 10.25 8.84 -6.33
C GLY A 393 9.83 7.63 -7.19
N LYS A 394 10.74 6.66 -7.41
CA LYS A 394 10.46 5.43 -8.15
C LYS A 394 11.02 4.20 -7.46
N ILE A 395 10.35 3.06 -7.64
CA ILE A 395 10.85 1.75 -7.16
C ILE A 395 11.71 1.03 -8.20
N ILE A 396 11.60 1.41 -9.47
CA ILE A 396 12.51 0.97 -10.53
C ILE A 396 13.91 1.51 -10.23
N THR A 397 14.94 0.69 -10.48
CA THR A 397 16.35 1.03 -10.27
C THR A 397 17.14 0.92 -11.59
N GLU A 398 18.32 1.46 -11.63
CA GLU A 398 19.23 1.32 -12.77
C GLU A 398 20.31 0.29 -12.48
N HIS A 399 20.73 -0.46 -13.49
CA HIS A 399 21.89 -1.36 -13.42
C HIS A 399 23.13 -0.59 -13.87
N ARG A 400 23.82 0.05 -12.92
CA ARG A 400 25.05 0.83 -13.15
C ARG A 400 26.28 -0.02 -12.94
N ARG A 401 27.43 0.41 -13.50
CA ARG A 401 28.73 -0.24 -13.34
C ARG A 401 29.81 0.80 -13.11
N TYR A 402 30.68 0.55 -12.11
CA TYR A 402 31.74 1.47 -11.71
C TYR A 402 33.01 0.72 -11.36
N ARG A 403 34.17 1.35 -11.63
CA ARG A 403 35.45 0.96 -11.03
C ARG A 403 35.57 1.67 -9.70
N LEU A 404 35.22 0.96 -8.63
CA LEU A 404 35.24 1.51 -7.28
C LEU A 404 36.64 1.50 -6.66
N PRO A 405 36.87 2.38 -5.67
CA PRO A 405 38.12 2.38 -4.90
C PRO A 405 38.33 1.06 -4.17
N VAL A 406 39.62 0.66 -4.04
CA VAL A 406 40.00 -0.56 -3.33
C VAL A 406 40.87 -0.20 -2.13
N ARG A 407 40.63 -0.83 -0.99
CA ARG A 407 41.43 -0.70 0.21
C ARG A 407 41.78 -2.10 0.73
N GLY A 408 43.07 -2.46 0.67
CA GLY A 408 43.48 -3.84 0.94
C GLY A 408 42.89 -4.82 -0.08
N ASN A 409 42.14 -5.81 0.39
CA ASN A 409 41.46 -6.80 -0.45
C ASN A 409 39.96 -6.54 -0.62
N GLU A 410 39.50 -5.34 -0.29
CA GLU A 410 38.09 -5.01 -0.33
C GLU A 410 37.79 -3.79 -1.21
N THR A 411 36.66 -3.85 -1.91
CA THR A 411 36.06 -2.71 -2.62
C THR A 411 35.39 -1.80 -1.59
N THR A 412 35.58 -0.48 -1.71
CA THR A 412 35.09 0.50 -0.74
C THR A 412 34.12 1.50 -1.37
N VAL A 413 33.46 2.30 -0.51
CA VAL A 413 32.54 3.38 -0.92
C VAL A 413 33.25 4.44 -1.78
N ASP A 414 32.49 5.08 -2.67
CA ASP A 414 32.92 6.24 -3.45
C ASP A 414 31.96 7.41 -3.20
N LEU A 415 32.24 8.17 -2.14
CA LEU A 415 31.38 9.28 -1.71
C LEU A 415 31.37 10.44 -2.72
N ALA A 416 32.37 10.55 -3.59
CA ALA A 416 32.38 11.58 -4.64
C ALA A 416 31.29 11.32 -5.69
N ASN A 417 31.00 10.04 -5.95
CA ASN A 417 29.96 9.59 -6.86
C ASN A 417 28.67 9.15 -6.13
N ASP A 418 28.53 9.45 -4.84
CA ASP A 418 27.39 9.05 -3.99
C ASP A 418 27.14 7.52 -4.01
N ILE A 419 28.23 6.72 -3.96
CA ILE A 419 28.15 5.27 -3.91
C ILE A 419 28.53 4.78 -2.52
N ILE A 420 27.58 4.10 -1.86
CA ILE A 420 27.70 3.55 -0.51
C ILE A 420 27.45 2.05 -0.49
N LYS A 421 27.74 1.38 0.63
CA LYS A 421 27.42 -0.05 0.81
C LYS A 421 25.94 -0.28 1.00
N VAL A 422 25.46 -1.42 0.51
CA VAL A 422 24.15 -2.01 0.80
C VAL A 422 24.33 -3.46 1.22
N ALA A 423 23.54 -3.92 2.18
CA ALA A 423 23.52 -5.33 2.55
C ALA A 423 22.10 -5.78 2.86
N VAL A 424 21.83 -7.09 2.64
CA VAL A 424 20.61 -7.77 3.04
C VAL A 424 20.98 -8.97 3.90
N ILE A 425 20.37 -9.08 5.11
CA ILE A 425 20.66 -10.10 6.09
C ILE A 425 19.40 -10.88 6.39
N GLU A 426 19.43 -12.20 6.23
CA GLU A 426 18.31 -13.09 6.53
C GLU A 426 17.91 -12.98 8.01
N ARG A 427 16.61 -12.74 8.26
CA ARG A 427 16.11 -12.54 9.64
C ARG A 427 15.10 -13.56 10.13
N HIS A 428 14.71 -14.52 9.31
CA HIS A 428 13.69 -15.53 9.67
C HIS A 428 14.27 -16.72 10.44
N GLY A 429 15.61 -16.78 10.58
CA GLY A 429 16.32 -17.86 11.27
C GLY A 429 16.39 -19.16 10.47
N LYS A 430 16.30 -19.08 9.13
CA LYS A 430 16.31 -20.25 8.24
C LYS A 430 17.71 -20.69 7.83
N ASN A 431 18.54 -19.79 7.33
CA ASN A 431 19.85 -20.14 6.77
C ASN A 431 20.99 -19.24 7.23
N GLY A 432 20.68 -18.01 7.70
CA GLY A 432 21.67 -17.03 8.12
C GLY A 432 22.45 -16.43 6.96
N ASN A 433 21.88 -16.41 5.75
CA ASN A 433 22.46 -15.77 4.59
C ASN A 433 22.64 -14.28 4.81
N HIS A 434 23.65 -13.71 4.15
CA HIS A 434 23.77 -12.28 3.97
C HIS A 434 24.45 -12.00 2.63
N ALA A 435 24.08 -10.89 2.00
CA ALA A 435 24.67 -10.43 0.76
C ALA A 435 25.03 -8.95 0.87
N ASN A 436 26.13 -8.59 0.21
CA ASN A 436 26.67 -7.23 0.19
C ASN A 436 26.78 -6.72 -1.25
N GLY A 437 26.63 -5.41 -1.43
CA GLY A 437 26.76 -4.74 -2.69
C GLY A 437 26.94 -3.24 -2.53
N PHE A 438 26.69 -2.52 -3.61
CA PHE A 438 26.78 -1.07 -3.63
C PHE A 438 25.50 -0.45 -4.20
N VAL A 439 25.15 0.71 -3.66
CA VAL A 439 24.01 1.52 -4.10
C VAL A 439 24.43 2.96 -4.26
N GLN A 440 23.84 3.64 -5.25
CA GLN A 440 24.05 5.05 -5.56
C GLN A 440 22.73 5.81 -5.46
N GLY A 441 22.77 7.03 -4.90
CA GLY A 441 21.62 7.93 -4.91
C GLY A 441 20.98 8.18 -3.54
N PHE A 442 21.57 7.69 -2.43
CA PHE A 442 21.07 7.97 -1.07
C PHE A 442 21.56 9.30 -0.48
N GLY A 443 22.70 9.80 -0.92
CA GLY A 443 23.31 11.04 -0.44
C GLY A 443 24.06 10.92 0.88
N LEU A 444 24.05 9.77 1.57
CA LEU A 444 24.70 9.59 2.88
C LEU A 444 26.21 9.90 2.80
N LYS A 445 26.69 10.69 3.76
CA LYS A 445 28.12 11.06 3.90
C LYS A 445 28.79 10.37 5.08
N LYS A 446 28.02 9.82 6.01
CA LYS A 446 28.44 9.15 7.25
C LYS A 446 27.34 8.22 7.75
N GLY A 447 27.65 7.37 8.73
CA GLY A 447 26.68 6.56 9.41
C GLY A 447 26.04 5.46 8.57
N ALA A 448 24.89 4.97 9.05
CA ALA A 448 24.08 3.94 8.40
C ALA A 448 22.59 4.09 8.75
N ILE A 449 21.72 3.62 7.85
CA ILE A 449 20.29 3.40 8.10
C ILE A 449 19.95 1.94 7.83
N ALA A 450 19.07 1.37 8.65
CA ALA A 450 18.65 -0.03 8.53
C ALA A 450 17.14 -0.19 8.76
N SER A 451 16.56 -1.23 8.15
CA SER A 451 15.14 -1.54 8.18
C SER A 451 14.88 -3.05 8.21
N THR A 452 13.84 -3.48 8.94
CA THR A 452 13.24 -4.82 8.78
C THR A 452 12.09 -4.82 7.78
N VAL A 453 11.68 -3.66 7.27
CA VAL A 453 10.78 -3.54 6.11
C VAL A 453 11.64 -3.58 4.87
N GLY A 454 11.47 -4.62 4.05
CA GLY A 454 12.24 -4.84 2.83
C GLY A 454 11.49 -5.80 1.92
N HIS A 455 10.85 -5.25 0.91
CA HIS A 455 9.91 -5.96 0.03
C HIS A 455 10.55 -7.11 -0.74
N ASP A 456 9.89 -8.30 -0.81
CA ASP A 456 8.73 -8.66 0.00
C ASP A 456 9.10 -9.63 1.11
N SER A 457 10.31 -10.18 1.07
CA SER A 457 10.76 -11.18 2.07
C SER A 457 11.03 -10.57 3.44
N HIS A 458 11.12 -9.26 3.56
CA HIS A 458 11.38 -8.50 4.79
C HIS A 458 12.61 -8.94 5.56
N ASN A 459 13.66 -9.26 4.87
CA ASN A 459 14.98 -9.42 5.46
C ASN A 459 15.53 -8.06 5.92
N ILE A 460 16.48 -8.05 6.84
CA ILE A 460 17.11 -6.79 7.27
C ILE A 460 17.87 -6.18 6.10
N CYS A 461 17.48 -4.95 5.72
CA CYS A 461 18.17 -4.14 4.73
C CYS A 461 18.95 -3.04 5.43
N VAL A 462 20.20 -2.82 5.03
CA VAL A 462 21.04 -1.76 5.58
C VAL A 462 21.86 -1.09 4.49
N VAL A 463 21.93 0.24 4.53
CA VAL A 463 22.85 1.03 3.71
C VAL A 463 23.69 1.93 4.60
N GLY A 464 24.96 2.13 4.24
CA GLY A 464 25.82 2.94 5.07
C GLY A 464 27.19 3.20 4.45
N VAL A 465 27.91 4.10 5.11
CA VAL A 465 29.27 4.51 4.77
C VAL A 465 30.29 3.76 5.64
N SER A 466 29.91 3.39 6.87
CA SER A 466 30.73 2.74 7.87
C SER A 466 30.18 1.36 8.19
N GLU A 467 31.01 0.32 8.07
CA GLU A 467 30.66 -1.07 8.37
C GLU A 467 30.31 -1.26 9.88
N ASP A 468 30.99 -0.52 10.77
CA ASP A 468 30.69 -0.54 12.20
C ASP A 468 29.28 0.00 12.47
N ASP A 469 28.88 1.12 11.84
CA ASP A 469 27.56 1.67 11.96
C ASP A 469 26.49 0.78 11.32
N MET A 470 26.78 0.13 10.18
CA MET A 470 25.90 -0.86 9.56
C MET A 470 25.67 -2.05 10.48
N ALA A 471 26.74 -2.58 11.12
CA ALA A 471 26.62 -3.67 12.08
C ALA A 471 25.81 -3.25 13.32
N ARG A 472 26.06 -2.07 13.84
CA ARG A 472 25.32 -1.54 14.99
C ARG A 472 23.83 -1.37 14.66
N ALA A 473 23.49 -0.83 13.48
CA ALA A 473 22.12 -0.62 13.03
C ALA A 473 21.38 -1.96 12.85
N ALA A 474 22.00 -2.94 12.16
CA ALA A 474 21.42 -4.26 11.94
C ALA A 474 21.17 -5.02 13.27
N ASN A 475 22.13 -5.01 14.21
CA ASN A 475 21.97 -5.67 15.50
C ASN A 475 20.88 -4.97 16.35
N ARG A 476 20.79 -3.62 16.27
CA ARG A 476 19.76 -2.88 17.00
C ARG A 476 18.34 -3.28 16.59
N LEU A 477 18.12 -3.57 15.31
CA LEU A 477 16.83 -4.08 14.83
C LEU A 477 16.42 -5.38 15.51
N GLY A 478 17.37 -6.27 15.78
CA GLY A 478 17.11 -7.48 16.60
C GLY A 478 16.71 -7.18 18.04
N GLU A 479 17.39 -6.20 18.66
CA GLU A 479 17.11 -5.77 20.05
C GLU A 479 15.70 -5.19 20.21
N ILE A 480 15.24 -4.36 19.25
CA ILE A 480 13.91 -3.70 19.25
C ILE A 480 12.80 -4.51 18.57
N LYS A 481 13.11 -5.75 18.14
CA LYS A 481 12.16 -6.69 17.50
C LYS A 481 11.66 -6.22 16.11
N GLY A 482 12.50 -5.48 15.40
CA GLY A 482 12.21 -4.92 14.08
C GLY A 482 11.92 -3.43 14.11
N GLY A 483 12.01 -2.80 12.96
CA GLY A 483 11.79 -1.37 12.81
C GLY A 483 12.74 -0.67 11.85
N PHE A 484 12.94 0.62 12.08
CA PHE A 484 13.94 1.46 11.41
C PHE A 484 14.96 1.97 12.44
N VAL A 485 16.21 2.06 12.02
CA VAL A 485 17.31 2.54 12.87
C VAL A 485 18.24 3.44 12.08
N VAL A 486 18.67 4.55 12.69
CA VAL A 486 19.70 5.46 12.21
C VAL A 486 20.87 5.41 13.18
N VAL A 487 22.09 5.20 12.68
CA VAL A 487 23.32 5.15 13.48
C VAL A 487 24.37 6.11 12.94
N GLU A 488 25.03 6.82 13.84
CA GLU A 488 26.17 7.69 13.57
C GLU A 488 27.23 7.48 14.64
N ASP A 489 28.48 7.17 14.25
CA ASP A 489 29.62 6.97 15.15
C ASP A 489 29.29 5.97 16.30
N GLY A 490 28.65 4.84 15.98
CA GLY A 490 28.24 3.79 16.91
C GLY A 490 27.04 4.12 17.78
N LYS A 491 26.46 5.31 17.67
CA LYS A 491 25.29 5.76 18.46
C LYS A 491 24.01 5.71 17.63
N VAL A 492 22.95 5.16 18.19
CA VAL A 492 21.60 5.26 17.63
C VAL A 492 21.11 6.69 17.77
N THR A 493 20.86 7.36 16.66
CA THR A 493 20.36 8.75 16.60
C THR A 493 18.88 8.87 16.32
N GLY A 494 18.26 7.77 15.84
CA GLY A 494 16.82 7.64 15.64
C GLY A 494 16.42 6.18 15.47
N GLU A 495 15.26 5.82 16.00
CA GLU A 495 14.70 4.47 15.82
C GLU A 495 13.19 4.46 15.97
N ILE A 496 12.52 3.49 15.35
CA ILE A 496 11.14 3.09 15.59
C ILE A 496 11.09 1.58 15.78
N ALA A 497 10.38 1.10 16.79
CA ALA A 497 10.13 -0.31 17.00
C ALA A 497 8.85 -0.75 16.25
N LEU A 498 8.97 -1.82 15.47
CA LEU A 498 7.87 -2.45 14.72
C LEU A 498 7.74 -3.94 15.13
N PRO A 499 7.32 -4.23 16.38
CA PRO A 499 7.41 -5.58 16.91
C PRO A 499 6.41 -6.57 16.29
N ILE A 500 5.32 -6.09 15.68
CA ILE A 500 4.36 -6.98 14.99
C ILE A 500 4.99 -7.38 13.66
N ALA A 501 5.47 -8.60 13.60
CA ALA A 501 6.13 -9.20 12.44
C ALA A 501 7.39 -8.43 11.95
N GLY A 502 7.92 -7.49 12.72
CA GLY A 502 8.98 -6.58 12.27
C GLY A 502 8.49 -5.53 11.26
N LEU A 503 7.18 -5.29 11.16
CA LEU A 503 6.52 -4.46 10.14
C LEU A 503 5.63 -3.37 10.71
N MET A 504 4.92 -3.64 11.82
CA MET A 504 3.93 -2.72 12.37
C MET A 504 4.21 -2.42 13.85
N SER A 505 3.91 -1.18 14.24
CA SER A 505 4.03 -0.67 15.60
C SER A 505 2.85 -1.10 16.48
N LEU A 506 3.08 -1.11 17.80
CA LEU A 506 2.04 -1.20 18.83
C LEU A 506 1.53 0.19 19.26
N GLU A 507 2.20 1.24 18.80
CA GLU A 507 1.89 2.62 19.17
C GLU A 507 0.73 3.19 18.32
N PRO A 508 0.00 4.18 18.84
CA PRO A 508 -0.96 4.96 18.05
C PRO A 508 -0.32 5.62 16.82
N TYR A 509 -1.10 5.79 15.76
CA TYR A 509 -0.57 6.34 14.50
C TYR A 509 0.05 7.75 14.66
N GLU A 510 -0.44 8.56 15.60
CA GLU A 510 0.13 9.88 15.89
C GLU A 510 1.57 9.76 16.43
N THR A 511 1.81 8.80 17.33
CA THR A 511 3.15 8.51 17.86
C THR A 511 4.07 8.02 16.73
N VAL A 512 3.58 7.12 15.88
CA VAL A 512 4.34 6.62 14.73
C VAL A 512 4.69 7.76 13.77
N ARG A 513 3.74 8.63 13.43
CA ARG A 513 3.94 9.83 12.63
C ARG A 513 5.06 10.71 13.19
N ASP A 514 5.00 11.02 14.49
CA ASP A 514 5.97 11.90 15.14
C ASP A 514 7.37 11.28 15.17
N ILE A 515 7.47 9.96 15.39
CA ILE A 515 8.74 9.24 15.32
C ILE A 515 9.29 9.23 13.88
N LEU A 516 8.46 9.00 12.85
CA LEU A 516 8.87 9.05 11.45
C LEU A 516 9.44 10.42 11.07
N HIS A 517 8.82 11.49 11.54
CA HIS A 517 9.34 12.85 11.34
C HIS A 517 10.75 13.03 11.93
N HIS A 518 11.01 12.49 13.14
CA HIS A 518 12.33 12.52 13.75
C HIS A 518 13.34 11.63 13.00
N LEU A 519 12.92 10.43 12.56
CA LEU A 519 13.76 9.52 11.78
C LEU A 519 14.17 10.13 10.44
N ARG A 520 13.24 10.77 9.71
CA ARG A 520 13.52 11.50 8.47
C ARG A 520 14.60 12.58 8.70
N LYS A 521 14.48 13.36 9.79
CA LYS A 521 15.50 14.36 10.19
C LYS A 521 16.85 13.72 10.53
N ALA A 522 16.87 12.61 11.25
CA ALA A 522 18.09 11.91 11.59
C ALA A 522 18.80 11.37 10.33
N ALA A 523 18.07 10.82 9.37
CA ALA A 523 18.63 10.39 8.08
C ALA A 523 19.18 11.57 7.28
N PHE A 524 18.49 12.71 7.25
CA PHE A 524 19.00 13.94 6.59
C PHE A 524 20.26 14.49 7.27
N ALA A 525 20.42 14.34 8.57
CA ALA A 525 21.64 14.71 9.28
C ALA A 525 22.85 13.84 8.89
N LEU A 526 22.62 12.61 8.42
CA LEU A 526 23.66 11.77 7.80
C LEU A 526 23.99 12.17 6.36
N GLY A 527 23.20 13.06 5.74
CA GLY A 527 23.36 13.52 4.37
C GLY A 527 22.32 12.95 3.39
N ALA A 528 21.31 12.19 3.83
CA ALA A 528 20.28 11.66 2.95
C ALA A 528 19.60 12.75 2.13
N THR A 529 19.40 12.48 0.83
CA THR A 529 18.78 13.41 -0.12
C THR A 529 17.42 12.94 -0.62
N LEU A 530 17.07 11.69 -0.33
CA LEU A 530 15.78 11.09 -0.68
C LEU A 530 14.69 11.56 0.29
N GLU A 531 13.51 11.89 -0.23
CA GLU A 531 12.38 12.33 0.58
C GLU A 531 11.97 11.27 1.61
N GLU A 532 11.89 10.00 1.18
CA GLU A 532 11.57 8.82 2.00
C GLU A 532 12.71 7.78 1.98
N PRO A 533 13.83 8.01 2.71
CA PRO A 533 15.01 7.15 2.61
C PRO A 533 14.78 5.72 3.09
N PHE A 534 13.91 5.49 4.09
CA PHE A 534 13.61 4.15 4.60
C PHE A 534 12.73 3.35 3.64
N LEU A 535 11.75 3.99 3.03
CA LEU A 535 10.90 3.32 2.05
C LEU A 535 11.69 3.04 0.76
N GLN A 536 12.56 3.98 0.34
CA GLN A 536 13.46 3.72 -0.78
C GLN A 536 14.42 2.55 -0.50
N LEU A 537 14.91 2.42 0.75
CA LEU A 537 15.70 1.28 1.20
C LEU A 537 14.90 -0.02 1.10
N ALA A 538 13.63 0.00 1.48
CA ALA A 538 12.74 -1.16 1.49
C ALA A 538 12.54 -1.78 0.09
N PHE A 539 12.66 -1.01 -0.98
CA PHE A 539 12.52 -1.50 -2.36
C PHE A 539 13.82 -1.97 -3.02
N LEU A 540 14.97 -1.87 -2.35
CA LEU A 540 16.22 -2.41 -2.89
C LEU A 540 16.22 -3.94 -3.00
N PRO A 541 15.57 -4.71 -2.10
CA PRO A 541 15.56 -6.16 -2.18
C PRO A 541 14.43 -6.76 -3.01
N LEU A 542 13.56 -5.98 -3.67
CA LEU A 542 12.41 -6.50 -4.41
C LEU A 542 12.79 -7.04 -5.81
N PRO A 543 12.97 -8.37 -5.98
CA PRO A 543 13.58 -8.93 -7.20
C PRO A 543 12.58 -9.15 -8.35
N VAL A 544 11.43 -8.50 -8.32
CA VAL A 544 10.43 -8.48 -9.40
C VAL A 544 10.34 -7.10 -10.08
N ILE A 545 10.97 -6.08 -9.52
CA ILE A 545 11.01 -4.73 -10.10
C ILE A 545 12.34 -4.51 -10.83
N PRO A 546 12.35 -4.10 -12.15
CA PRO A 546 13.57 -3.82 -12.90
C PRO A 546 14.46 -2.74 -12.24
N HIS A 547 15.78 -2.74 -12.42
CA HIS A 547 16.61 -3.67 -13.19
C HIS A 547 17.58 -4.45 -12.30
N LEU A 548 18.31 -3.77 -11.35
CA LEU A 548 19.28 -4.37 -10.45
C LEU A 548 18.80 -4.28 -9.00
N LYS A 549 18.75 -5.39 -8.32
CA LYS A 549 18.30 -5.53 -6.93
C LYS A 549 19.31 -6.33 -6.09
N ILE A 550 19.01 -6.51 -4.79
CA ILE A 550 19.83 -7.33 -3.89
C ILE A 550 18.92 -8.12 -2.94
N SER A 551 19.09 -9.43 -2.86
CA SER A 551 18.45 -10.27 -1.85
C SER A 551 19.48 -10.79 -0.83
N ASP A 552 19.04 -11.56 0.16
CA ASP A 552 19.93 -12.27 1.08
C ASP A 552 20.86 -13.29 0.37
N ARG A 553 20.54 -13.63 -0.89
CA ARG A 553 21.29 -14.59 -1.72
C ARG A 553 22.33 -13.95 -2.64
N GLY A 554 22.26 -12.63 -2.85
CA GLY A 554 23.21 -11.92 -3.74
C GLY A 554 22.55 -10.78 -4.49
N MET A 555 23.37 -10.12 -5.34
CA MET A 555 22.86 -9.15 -6.31
C MET A 555 22.01 -9.86 -7.38
N VAL A 556 20.87 -9.27 -7.76
CA VAL A 556 19.91 -9.84 -8.70
C VAL A 556 19.82 -8.97 -9.95
N ASP A 557 20.16 -9.55 -11.11
CA ASP A 557 19.81 -8.98 -12.42
C ASP A 557 18.35 -9.40 -12.73
N VAL A 558 17.40 -8.49 -12.49
CA VAL A 558 15.98 -8.78 -12.63
C VAL A 558 15.60 -9.03 -14.09
N ASP A 559 16.25 -8.35 -15.03
CA ASP A 559 16.01 -8.52 -16.48
C ASP A 559 16.37 -9.93 -16.96
N LYS A 560 17.31 -10.58 -16.27
CA LYS A 560 17.69 -11.99 -16.54
C LYS A 560 17.07 -12.97 -15.57
N PHE A 561 16.39 -12.46 -14.54
CA PHE A 561 15.82 -13.25 -13.45
C PHE A 561 16.87 -14.19 -12.81
N ALA A 562 18.06 -13.68 -12.51
CA ALA A 562 19.20 -14.45 -12.02
C ALA A 562 20.09 -13.68 -11.05
N LEU A 563 20.74 -14.43 -10.15
CA LEU A 563 21.81 -13.90 -9.31
C LEU A 563 23.02 -13.53 -10.18
N ILE A 564 23.66 -12.41 -9.85
CA ILE A 564 24.95 -12.01 -10.42
C ILE A 564 26.04 -12.64 -9.54
N GLY A 565 26.85 -13.51 -10.15
CA GLY A 565 27.99 -14.17 -9.50
C GLY A 565 29.22 -13.29 -9.42
#